data_7c15dbee2d9cbaa48ae030ae19a07f7f
#
_entry.id   7c15dbee2d9cbaa48ae030ae19a07f7f
#
_cell.length_a   1.000
_cell.length_b   1.000
_cell.length_c   1.000
_cell.angle_alpha   90.00
_cell.angle_beta   90.00
_cell.angle_gamma   90.00
#
_symmetry.space_group_name_H-M   'P 1'
#
loop_
_entity.id
_entity.type
_entity.pdbx_description
1 polymer ?
#
loop_
_entity_poly.entity_id
_entity_poly.type
_entity_poly.pdbx_seq_one_letter_code
_entity_poly.pdbx_strand_id
1 'polypeptide(L)'
;AYALRMQDYNTDTALRTPLPGLTDANFDYNTTYLGVGTEGSLGADWLYLGEVVASLGETQSDPVRTIQQEDDVEAYAGRAQITYLFRDRNQTRAQGEALFATGDKDRLSSTDTVNGNLAGTLDRAFNSLGFANTGLAFSPSFSNLWTLRAGVSTFPMPDSVWFQQLQVGADFLVFNKMEAAGGFDETTSNDMFLGSELDLYANWRITSDFAVNLRYGVFFPGTAIAGPDDARHFVLIGCTLSF
;
A
#
# COMPACT_ATOMS: atom_id res chain seq x y z
N ALA A 1 3.80 -13.04 15.83
CA ALA A 1 5.12 -12.58 15.35
C ALA A 1 5.61 -13.53 14.26
N TYR A 2 6.37 -13.01 13.30
CA TYR A 2 6.95 -13.80 12.20
C TYR A 2 8.30 -13.21 11.77
N ALA A 3 9.07 -14.03 11.06
CA ALA A 3 10.28 -13.62 10.35
C ALA A 3 10.21 -14.18 8.94
N LEU A 4 10.42 -13.33 7.93
CA LEU A 4 10.49 -13.70 6.52
C LEU A 4 11.82 -13.22 5.97
N ARG A 5 12.49 -14.04 5.16
CA ARG A 5 13.73 -13.64 4.50
C ARG A 5 13.52 -13.62 2.99
N MET A 6 13.80 -12.49 2.39
CA MET A 6 13.98 -12.32 0.97
C MET A 6 15.47 -12.40 0.67
N GLN A 7 15.85 -13.27 -0.24
CA GLN A 7 17.23 -13.40 -0.69
C GLN A 7 17.24 -13.41 -2.20
N ASP A 8 17.94 -12.45 -2.78
CA ASP A 8 18.14 -12.36 -4.20
C ASP A 8 19.45 -13.05 -4.59
N TYR A 9 19.38 -13.81 -5.68
CA TYR A 9 20.53 -14.53 -6.25
C TYR A 9 20.96 -13.96 -7.61
N ASN A 10 20.58 -12.71 -7.91
CA ASN A 10 20.92 -12.04 -9.17
C ASN A 10 22.40 -11.67 -9.33
N THR A 11 23.27 -12.19 -8.46
CA THR A 11 24.73 -12.09 -8.59
C THR A 11 25.28 -12.83 -9.79
N ASP A 12 24.43 -13.61 -10.48
CA ASP A 12 24.86 -14.40 -11.62
C ASP A 12 25.15 -13.49 -12.82
N THR A 13 26.41 -13.49 -13.27
CA THR A 13 26.90 -12.66 -14.38
C THR A 13 26.15 -12.87 -15.69
N ALA A 14 25.40 -13.96 -15.83
CA ALA A 14 24.59 -14.27 -17.00
C ALA A 14 23.32 -13.41 -17.14
N LEU A 15 22.84 -12.81 -16.04
CA LEU A 15 21.63 -11.96 -16.00
C LEU A 15 21.95 -10.46 -16.02
N ARG A 16 23.22 -10.08 -15.98
CA ARG A 16 23.64 -8.68 -16.05
C ARG A 16 23.38 -8.14 -17.44
N THR A 17 22.34 -7.32 -17.58
CA THR A 17 22.12 -6.56 -18.82
C THR A 17 22.98 -5.30 -18.74
N PRO A 18 24.05 -5.15 -19.54
CA PRO A 18 24.83 -3.91 -19.54
C PRO A 18 23.93 -2.77 -19.97
N LEU A 19 23.66 -1.83 -19.07
CA LEU A 19 23.10 -0.55 -19.47
C LEU A 19 24.19 0.19 -20.28
N PRO A 20 23.84 0.91 -21.36
CA PRO A 20 24.82 1.65 -22.16
C PRO A 20 25.62 2.60 -21.28
N GLY A 21 26.92 2.35 -21.11
CA GLY A 21 27.82 3.13 -20.27
C GLY A 21 28.03 2.63 -18.83
N LEU A 22 27.32 1.58 -18.42
CA LEU A 22 27.49 0.91 -17.14
C LEU A 22 27.93 -0.53 -17.38
N THR A 23 29.15 -0.85 -17.00
CA THR A 23 29.65 -2.21 -16.96
C THR A 23 29.24 -2.81 -15.61
N ASP A 24 28.41 -3.84 -15.59
CA ASP A 24 28.14 -4.67 -14.42
C ASP A 24 27.29 -4.04 -13.28
N ALA A 25 26.05 -3.58 -13.60
CA ALA A 25 25.08 -3.25 -12.55
C ALA A 25 24.59 -4.51 -11.83
N ASN A 26 24.62 -4.51 -10.50
CA ASN A 26 24.07 -5.53 -9.63
C ASN A 26 22.77 -5.05 -8.99
N PHE A 27 21.77 -5.94 -8.85
CA PHE A 27 20.43 -5.64 -8.38
C PHE A 27 20.04 -6.49 -7.15
N ASP A 28 21.01 -6.88 -6.35
CA ASP A 28 20.78 -7.70 -5.17
C ASP A 28 20.02 -6.91 -4.09
N TYR A 29 19.01 -7.57 -3.52
CA TYR A 29 18.25 -7.08 -2.39
C TYR A 29 18.03 -8.23 -1.39
N ASN A 30 18.77 -8.21 -0.30
CA ASN A 30 18.84 -9.29 0.69
C ASN A 30 18.35 -8.79 2.05
N THR A 31 17.08 -9.00 2.37
CA THR A 31 16.47 -8.47 3.58
C THR A 31 15.74 -9.51 4.41
N THR A 32 15.66 -9.27 5.70
CA THR A 32 14.86 -10.02 6.66
C THR A 32 13.77 -9.12 7.22
N TYR A 33 12.52 -9.55 7.12
CA TYR A 33 11.35 -8.88 7.66
C TYR A 33 10.99 -9.50 9.01
N LEU A 34 10.94 -8.69 10.03
CA LEU A 34 10.54 -9.08 11.38
C LEU A 34 9.21 -8.39 11.71
N GLY A 35 8.15 -9.16 11.83
CA GLY A 35 6.81 -8.64 12.06
C GLY A 35 6.22 -9.06 13.40
N VAL A 36 5.55 -8.12 14.06
CA VAL A 36 4.74 -8.37 15.25
C VAL A 36 3.37 -7.76 15.02
N GLY A 37 2.32 -8.58 15.18
CA GLY A 37 0.95 -8.14 15.05
C GLY A 37 0.06 -8.67 16.15
N THR A 38 -1.04 -7.98 16.37
CA THR A 38 -2.11 -8.35 17.28
C THR A 38 -3.46 -8.01 16.66
N GLU A 39 -4.43 -8.86 16.90
CA GLU A 39 -5.83 -8.64 16.54
C GLU A 39 -6.74 -9.15 17.64
N GLY A 40 -7.92 -8.57 17.74
CA GLY A 40 -8.88 -9.00 18.75
C GLY A 40 -10.13 -8.14 18.83
N SER A 41 -10.85 -8.30 19.94
CA SER A 41 -12.03 -7.51 20.25
C SER A 41 -11.87 -6.77 21.58
N LEU A 42 -12.35 -5.55 21.64
CA LEU A 42 -12.49 -4.75 22.85
C LEU A 42 -13.97 -4.67 23.21
N GLY A 43 -14.38 -5.59 24.10
CA GLY A 43 -15.80 -5.78 24.40
C GLY A 43 -16.52 -6.45 23.22
N ALA A 44 -17.80 -6.11 23.05
CA ALA A 44 -18.67 -6.81 22.10
C ALA A 44 -18.82 -6.08 20.74
N ASP A 45 -18.41 -4.82 20.67
CA ASP A 45 -18.72 -3.95 19.52
C ASP A 45 -17.49 -3.44 18.79
N TRP A 46 -16.28 -3.59 19.36
CA TRP A 46 -15.06 -3.10 18.80
C TRP A 46 -14.12 -4.23 18.40
N LEU A 47 -13.61 -4.16 17.18
CA LEU A 47 -12.51 -5.00 16.71
C LEU A 47 -11.28 -4.14 16.48
N TYR A 48 -10.11 -4.69 16.74
CA TYR A 48 -8.85 -4.02 16.46
C TYR A 48 -7.86 -4.95 15.77
N LEU A 49 -6.97 -4.35 15.00
CA LEU A 49 -5.79 -4.97 14.41
C LEU A 49 -4.63 -3.98 14.50
N GLY A 50 -3.46 -4.49 14.84
CA GLY A 50 -2.21 -3.73 14.81
C GLY A 50 -1.07 -4.61 14.36
N GLU A 51 -0.20 -4.07 13.49
CA GLU A 51 0.99 -4.75 13.01
C GLU A 51 2.11 -3.74 12.79
N VAL A 52 3.33 -4.13 13.14
CA VAL A 52 4.53 -3.41 12.78
C VAL A 52 5.56 -4.38 12.21
N VAL A 53 6.30 -3.92 11.21
CA VAL A 53 7.30 -4.70 10.48
C VAL A 53 8.58 -3.89 10.39
N ALA A 54 9.71 -4.52 10.69
CA ALA A 54 11.03 -4.02 10.38
C ALA A 54 11.62 -4.81 9.21
N SER A 55 12.21 -4.13 8.24
CA SER A 55 12.99 -4.71 7.14
C SER A 55 14.45 -4.37 7.36
N LEU A 56 15.29 -5.38 7.56
CA LEU A 56 16.72 -5.25 7.88
C LEU A 56 17.53 -6.09 6.91
N GLY A 57 18.61 -5.55 6.36
CA GLY A 57 19.44 -6.29 5.43
C GLY A 57 20.37 -5.41 4.62
N GLU A 58 20.61 -5.80 3.38
CA GLU A 58 21.57 -5.17 2.47
C GLU A 58 20.95 -5.03 1.07
N THR A 59 21.32 -3.97 0.36
CA THR A 59 20.92 -3.71 -1.04
C THR A 59 22.08 -3.07 -1.78
N GLN A 60 22.04 -3.15 -3.12
CA GLN A 60 22.98 -2.40 -3.94
C GLN A 60 22.49 -0.98 -4.16
N SER A 61 23.40 -0.02 -4.16
CA SER A 61 23.09 1.38 -4.43
C SER A 61 22.79 1.65 -5.92
N ASP A 62 22.33 2.88 -6.22
CA ASP A 62 22.02 3.31 -7.57
C ASP A 62 23.24 3.27 -8.51
N PRO A 63 23.21 2.45 -9.59
CA PRO A 63 24.33 2.34 -10.54
C PRO A 63 24.50 3.56 -11.44
N VAL A 64 23.51 4.45 -11.51
CA VAL A 64 23.52 5.58 -12.45
C VAL A 64 24.24 6.79 -11.87
N ARG A 65 24.09 7.03 -10.55
CA ARG A 65 24.63 8.21 -9.88
C ARG A 65 26.09 8.04 -9.43
N THR A 66 26.46 6.83 -9.04
CA THR A 66 27.81 6.55 -8.47
C THR A 66 28.24 5.13 -8.81
N ILE A 67 29.51 4.79 -8.44
CA ILE A 67 29.93 3.38 -8.40
C ILE A 67 29.09 2.68 -7.33
N GLN A 68 28.43 1.59 -7.72
CA GLN A 68 27.60 0.80 -6.80
C GLN A 68 28.37 0.34 -5.60
N GLN A 69 27.72 0.40 -4.44
CA GLN A 69 28.16 -0.14 -3.18
C GLN A 69 27.02 -0.95 -2.57
N GLU A 70 27.38 -1.90 -1.73
CA GLU A 70 26.43 -2.56 -0.86
C GLU A 70 26.17 -1.66 0.34
N ASP A 71 24.90 -1.31 0.54
CA ASP A 71 24.43 -0.42 1.59
C ASP A 71 23.45 -1.17 2.50
N ASP A 72 23.44 -0.83 3.79
CA ASP A 72 22.49 -1.39 4.75
C ASP A 72 21.07 -0.91 4.48
N VAL A 73 20.10 -1.80 4.73
CA VAL A 73 18.66 -1.52 4.73
C VAL A 73 18.11 -1.52 6.14
N GLU A 74 17.47 -0.44 6.54
CA GLU A 74 16.75 -0.31 7.82
C GLU A 74 15.45 0.46 7.60
N ALA A 75 14.35 -0.27 7.34
CA ALA A 75 13.08 0.30 7.00
C ALA A 75 11.95 -0.28 7.85
N TYR A 76 10.88 0.49 8.03
CA TYR A 76 9.76 0.14 8.90
C TYR A 76 8.43 0.39 8.21
N ALA A 77 7.45 -0.46 8.54
CA ALA A 77 6.07 -0.26 8.15
C ALA A 77 5.13 -0.68 9.28
N GLY A 78 3.89 -0.21 9.22
CA GLY A 78 2.89 -0.61 10.18
C GLY A 78 1.48 -0.31 9.73
N ARG A 79 0.56 -1.00 10.41
CA ARG A 79 -0.87 -0.89 10.23
C ARG A 79 -1.57 -0.87 11.58
N ALA A 80 -2.53 0.02 11.74
CA ALA A 80 -3.46 0.01 12.86
C ALA A 80 -4.88 0.18 12.33
N GLN A 81 -5.80 -0.67 12.78
CA GLN A 81 -7.21 -0.63 12.36
C GLN A 81 -8.10 -0.78 13.56
N ILE A 82 -9.20 -0.04 13.57
CA ILE A 82 -10.29 -0.19 14.53
C ILE A 82 -11.60 -0.27 13.77
N THR A 83 -12.49 -1.16 14.18
CA THR A 83 -13.81 -1.33 13.57
C THR A 83 -14.87 -1.33 14.66
N TYR A 84 -15.88 -0.50 14.50
CA TYR A 84 -17.07 -0.49 15.35
C TYR A 84 -18.22 -1.20 14.66
N LEU A 85 -18.86 -2.14 15.36
CA LEU A 85 -20.00 -2.91 14.89
C LEU A 85 -21.28 -2.32 15.51
N PHE A 86 -22.07 -1.63 14.68
CA PHE A 86 -23.40 -1.19 15.10
C PHE A 86 -24.30 -2.43 15.19
N ARG A 87 -24.85 -2.71 16.32
CA ARG A 87 -25.74 -3.87 16.51
C ARG A 87 -27.13 -3.62 15.91
N ASP A 88 -27.16 -3.06 14.73
CA ASP A 88 -28.37 -2.83 13.97
C ASP A 88 -28.70 -4.01 13.05
N ARG A 89 -29.91 -4.01 12.55
CA ARG A 89 -30.40 -5.04 11.64
C ARG A 89 -29.63 -5.04 10.31
N ASN A 90 -29.09 -3.90 9.94
CA ASN A 90 -28.36 -3.67 8.68
C ASN A 90 -26.88 -4.08 8.78
N GLN A 91 -26.43 -4.59 9.94
CA GLN A 91 -25.04 -5.00 10.19
C GLN A 91 -24.04 -3.89 9.80
N THR A 92 -24.39 -2.66 10.13
CA THR A 92 -23.54 -1.49 9.84
C THR A 92 -22.23 -1.57 10.58
N ARG A 93 -21.14 -1.18 9.93
CA ARG A 93 -19.80 -1.07 10.53
C ARG A 93 -19.19 0.26 10.13
N ALA A 94 -18.47 0.86 11.07
CA ALA A 94 -17.56 1.96 10.80
C ALA A 94 -16.12 1.49 11.05
N GLN A 95 -15.20 1.89 10.21
CA GLN A 95 -13.80 1.48 10.28
C GLN A 95 -12.88 2.69 10.17
N GLY A 96 -11.86 2.72 11.01
CA GLY A 96 -10.71 3.60 10.89
C GLY A 96 -9.44 2.78 10.69
N GLU A 97 -8.55 3.21 9.80
CA GLU A 97 -7.28 2.55 9.56
C GLU A 97 -6.19 3.59 9.33
N ALA A 98 -5.02 3.31 9.86
CA ALA A 98 -3.79 4.03 9.57
C ALA A 98 -2.74 3.05 9.05
N LEU A 99 -2.10 3.41 7.94
CA LEU A 99 -0.97 2.70 7.35
C LEU A 99 0.23 3.63 7.32
N PHE A 100 1.44 3.12 7.54
CA PHE A 100 2.67 3.85 7.27
C PHE A 100 3.76 2.92 6.76
N ALA A 101 4.60 3.45 5.87
CA ALA A 101 5.82 2.81 5.38
C ALA A 101 6.89 3.89 5.20
N THR A 102 8.06 3.67 5.78
CA THR A 102 9.17 4.63 5.72
C THR A 102 9.63 4.88 4.28
N GLY A 103 10.13 6.08 4.04
CA GLY A 103 10.77 6.52 2.80
C GLY A 103 12.21 6.90 3.05
N ASP A 104 12.93 7.20 1.98
CA ASP A 104 14.33 7.62 2.03
C ASP A 104 14.55 8.89 1.18
N LYS A 105 15.17 9.91 1.79
CA LYS A 105 15.49 11.19 1.13
C LYS A 105 16.66 11.07 0.13
N ASP A 106 17.50 10.07 0.31
CA ASP A 106 18.71 9.85 -0.48
C ASP A 106 18.42 8.99 -1.75
N ARG A 107 17.17 8.56 -1.92
CA ARG A 107 16.73 7.86 -3.13
C ARG A 107 16.44 8.82 -4.29
N LEU A 108 16.51 8.29 -5.52
CA LEU A 108 15.99 8.97 -6.70
C LEU A 108 14.45 9.01 -6.67
N SER A 109 13.84 9.64 -7.63
CA SER A 109 12.41 9.97 -7.73
C SER A 109 11.44 8.79 -7.85
N SER A 110 11.88 7.55 -7.56
CA SER A 110 11.07 6.34 -7.69
C SER A 110 10.95 5.61 -6.36
N THR A 111 9.86 4.89 -6.15
CA THR A 111 9.67 3.96 -5.05
C THR A 111 10.31 2.61 -5.29
N ASP A 112 10.95 2.40 -6.44
CA ASP A 112 11.73 1.19 -6.66
C ASP A 112 12.72 1.01 -5.51
N THR A 113 12.55 -0.08 -4.80
CA THR A 113 13.30 -0.37 -3.58
C THR A 113 14.63 -1.03 -3.87
N VAL A 114 14.82 -1.46 -5.10
CA VAL A 114 16.09 -2.04 -5.56
C VAL A 114 16.87 -0.99 -6.32
N ASN A 115 18.11 -0.73 -5.87
CA ASN A 115 19.08 0.16 -6.50
C ASN A 115 18.68 1.64 -6.63
N GLY A 116 17.79 2.13 -5.80
CA GLY A 116 17.43 3.54 -5.80
C GLY A 116 18.24 4.39 -4.82
N ASN A 117 18.96 3.78 -3.90
CA ASN A 117 19.68 4.46 -2.82
C ASN A 117 20.99 5.13 -3.29
N LEU A 118 21.38 6.23 -2.67
CA LEU A 118 22.67 6.86 -2.91
C LEU A 118 23.77 6.06 -2.20
N ALA A 119 24.83 5.70 -2.93
CA ALA A 119 25.92 4.89 -2.40
C ALA A 119 26.55 5.49 -1.12
N GLY A 120 26.74 4.63 -0.12
CA GLY A 120 27.29 4.99 1.19
C GLY A 120 26.26 5.61 2.14
N THR A 121 24.96 5.45 1.87
CA THR A 121 23.88 5.87 2.76
C THR A 121 23.02 4.67 3.17
N LEU A 122 22.36 4.78 4.33
CA LEU A 122 21.43 3.77 4.83
C LEU A 122 20.10 3.86 4.05
N ASP A 123 19.66 2.77 3.42
CA ASP A 123 18.36 2.71 2.74
C ASP A 123 17.22 2.54 3.76
N ARG A 124 16.37 3.55 3.86
CA ARG A 124 15.20 3.59 4.74
C ARG A 124 13.87 3.41 4.01
N ALA A 125 13.88 3.20 2.70
CA ALA A 125 12.65 2.97 1.95
C ALA A 125 12.14 1.55 2.19
N PHE A 126 10.93 1.45 2.75
CA PHE A 126 10.31 0.15 3.00
C PHE A 126 9.86 -0.49 1.69
N ASN A 127 10.30 -1.73 1.45
CA ASN A 127 9.84 -2.56 0.35
C ASN A 127 8.85 -3.59 0.86
N SER A 128 7.59 -3.51 0.43
CA SER A 128 6.56 -4.43 0.90
C SER A 128 6.63 -5.80 0.19
N LEU A 129 6.57 -6.88 0.96
CA LEU A 129 6.46 -8.26 0.45
C LEU A 129 5.01 -8.68 0.19
N GLY A 130 4.06 -7.79 0.32
CA GLY A 130 2.65 -8.11 0.22
C GLY A 130 1.86 -6.97 -0.39
N PHE A 131 0.56 -7.17 -0.41
CA PHE A 131 -0.39 -6.19 -0.91
C PHE A 131 -1.03 -5.44 0.27
N ALA A 132 -0.94 -4.12 0.25
CA ALA A 132 -1.70 -3.23 1.13
C ALA A 132 -2.81 -2.56 0.32
N ASN A 133 -3.99 -2.38 0.93
CA ASN A 133 -5.07 -1.62 0.29
C ASN A 133 -4.79 -0.13 0.43
N THR A 134 -4.20 0.44 -0.59
CA THR A 134 -3.82 1.86 -0.68
C THR A 134 -4.77 2.68 -1.56
N GLY A 135 -6.03 2.25 -1.72
CA GLY A 135 -7.05 2.91 -2.54
C GLY A 135 -7.30 2.20 -3.88
N LEU A 136 -8.23 2.73 -4.66
CA LEU A 136 -8.64 2.20 -5.96
C LEU A 136 -8.10 3.02 -7.13
N ALA A 137 -8.26 4.35 -7.08
CA ALA A 137 -7.91 5.24 -8.19
C ALA A 137 -6.45 5.71 -8.13
N PHE A 138 -5.91 5.92 -6.94
CA PHE A 138 -4.50 6.27 -6.73
C PHE A 138 -3.64 5.02 -6.56
N SER A 139 -4.00 4.15 -5.61
CA SER A 139 -3.39 2.84 -5.38
C SER A 139 -1.85 2.83 -5.41
N PRO A 140 -1.17 3.69 -4.66
CA PRO A 140 0.28 3.77 -4.68
C PRO A 140 0.93 2.55 -4.02
N SER A 141 2.20 2.31 -4.35
CA SER A 141 3.04 1.33 -3.68
C SER A 141 3.16 1.65 -2.20
N PHE A 142 3.25 0.62 -1.37
CA PHE A 142 3.37 0.77 0.08
C PHE A 142 4.85 1.02 0.47
N SER A 143 5.33 2.20 0.11
CA SER A 143 6.66 2.75 0.39
C SER A 143 6.56 4.26 0.45
N ASN A 144 7.32 4.91 1.33
CA ASN A 144 7.30 6.36 1.52
C ASN A 144 5.87 6.93 1.67
N LEU A 145 5.01 6.25 2.39
CA LEU A 145 3.59 6.53 2.46
C LEU A 145 3.07 6.47 3.88
N TRP A 146 2.21 7.43 4.26
CA TRP A 146 1.26 7.20 5.32
C TRP A 146 -0.15 7.55 4.85
N THR A 147 -1.11 6.74 5.25
CA THR A 147 -2.50 6.86 4.82
C THR A 147 -3.42 6.72 6.02
N LEU A 148 -4.42 7.59 6.09
CA LEU A 148 -5.57 7.43 6.98
C LEU A 148 -6.79 7.08 6.15
N ARG A 149 -7.52 6.07 6.57
CA ARG A 149 -8.79 5.65 5.96
C ARG A 149 -9.91 5.67 7.00
N ALA A 150 -11.04 6.25 6.63
CA ALA A 150 -12.29 6.16 7.37
C ALA A 150 -13.36 5.56 6.46
N GLY A 151 -14.02 4.49 6.89
CA GLY A 151 -14.96 3.77 6.06
C GLY A 151 -16.25 3.40 6.80
N VAL A 152 -17.30 3.20 6.03
CA VAL A 152 -18.58 2.69 6.51
C VAL A 152 -19.14 1.68 5.52
N SER A 153 -19.74 0.61 6.04
CA SER A 153 -20.47 -0.36 5.22
C SER A 153 -21.73 -0.85 5.90
N THR A 154 -22.72 -1.24 5.11
CA THR A 154 -24.02 -1.69 5.60
C THR A 154 -24.71 -2.61 4.59
N PHE A 155 -25.68 -3.37 5.05
CA PHE A 155 -26.63 -4.12 4.23
C PHE A 155 -27.96 -3.36 4.22
N PRO A 156 -28.22 -2.48 3.22
CA PRO A 156 -29.33 -1.52 3.28
C PRO A 156 -30.71 -2.15 3.20
N MET A 157 -30.83 -3.36 2.66
CA MET A 157 -32.12 -4.04 2.42
C MET A 157 -32.13 -5.48 2.97
N PRO A 158 -31.94 -5.68 4.30
CA PRO A 158 -31.80 -7.02 4.89
C PRO A 158 -33.09 -7.88 4.79
N ASP A 159 -34.25 -7.26 4.57
CA ASP A 159 -35.54 -7.94 4.43
C ASP A 159 -35.92 -8.26 2.98
N SER A 160 -35.15 -7.79 2.02
CA SER A 160 -35.44 -8.04 0.60
C SER A 160 -35.00 -9.44 0.20
N VAL A 161 -35.89 -10.20 -0.44
CA VAL A 161 -35.54 -11.52 -0.98
C VAL A 161 -34.37 -11.46 -1.96
N TRP A 162 -34.27 -10.38 -2.72
CA TRP A 162 -33.22 -10.21 -3.74
C TRP A 162 -31.97 -9.50 -3.22
N PHE A 163 -32.11 -8.54 -2.31
CA PHE A 163 -31.04 -7.62 -1.91
C PHE A 163 -30.56 -7.82 -0.46
N GLN A 164 -31.04 -8.86 0.24
CA GLN A 164 -30.63 -9.13 1.61
C GLN A 164 -29.12 -9.34 1.78
N GLN A 165 -28.42 -9.75 0.71
CA GLN A 165 -26.98 -9.93 0.67
C GLN A 165 -26.28 -8.86 -0.20
N LEU A 166 -26.91 -7.71 -0.40
CA LEU A 166 -26.28 -6.54 -0.99
C LEU A 166 -25.61 -5.74 0.13
N GLN A 167 -24.27 -5.72 0.13
CA GLN A 167 -23.47 -4.82 0.97
C GLN A 167 -23.08 -3.59 0.14
N VAL A 168 -23.25 -2.41 0.70
CA VAL A 168 -22.72 -1.16 0.14
C VAL A 168 -21.77 -0.51 1.15
N GLY A 169 -20.82 0.25 0.67
CA GLY A 169 -19.91 0.98 1.54
C GLY A 169 -19.20 2.11 0.82
N ALA A 170 -18.58 2.94 1.64
CA ALA A 170 -17.74 4.05 1.22
C ALA A 170 -16.52 4.14 2.13
N ASP A 171 -15.36 4.42 1.53
CA ASP A 171 -14.11 4.70 2.23
C ASP A 171 -13.58 6.06 1.77
N PHE A 172 -13.12 6.87 2.72
CA PHE A 172 -12.40 8.11 2.44
C PHE A 172 -10.96 7.93 2.90
N LEU A 173 -10.00 8.24 2.01
CA LEU A 173 -8.58 8.09 2.24
C LEU A 173 -7.86 9.43 2.11
N VAL A 174 -6.83 9.62 2.93
CA VAL A 174 -5.90 10.75 2.85
C VAL A 174 -4.49 10.19 2.76
N PHE A 175 -3.72 10.69 1.81
CA PHE A 175 -2.37 10.18 1.50
C PHE A 175 -1.32 11.26 1.70
N ASN A 176 -0.23 10.89 2.35
CA ASN A 176 0.93 11.76 2.50
C ASN A 176 2.22 10.94 2.35
N LYS A 177 3.28 11.60 1.96
CA LYS A 177 4.64 11.02 2.04
C LYS A 177 5.08 10.96 3.50
N MET A 178 5.93 9.99 3.83
CA MET A 178 6.66 9.92 5.11
C MET A 178 7.91 10.79 5.08
N GLU A 179 8.60 10.82 3.93
CA GLU A 179 9.78 11.62 3.67
C GLU A 179 9.52 12.55 2.47
N ALA A 180 9.54 13.86 2.71
CA ALA A 180 9.16 14.85 1.70
C ALA A 180 10.05 14.81 0.46
N ALA A 181 11.36 14.66 0.66
CA ALA A 181 12.36 14.56 -0.43
C ALA A 181 12.49 13.13 -0.99
N GLY A 182 11.85 12.14 -0.36
CA GLY A 182 11.89 10.75 -0.80
C GLY A 182 11.16 10.51 -2.11
N GLY A 183 11.64 9.53 -2.87
CA GLY A 183 11.00 9.08 -4.12
C GLY A 183 9.59 8.54 -3.92
N PHE A 184 8.80 8.60 -4.99
CA PHE A 184 7.42 8.11 -5.02
C PHE A 184 7.09 7.55 -6.42
N ASP A 185 6.00 6.76 -6.56
CA ASP A 185 5.60 6.07 -7.81
C ASP A 185 5.42 7.03 -9.00
N GLU A 186 5.14 8.28 -8.73
CA GLU A 186 5.03 9.31 -9.75
C GLU A 186 5.85 10.55 -9.35
N THR A 187 6.04 11.45 -10.29
CA THR A 187 6.80 12.67 -10.05
C THR A 187 6.12 13.52 -8.97
N THR A 188 6.85 13.82 -7.90
CA THR A 188 6.36 14.62 -6.78
C THR A 188 7.29 15.81 -6.50
N SER A 189 6.73 16.84 -5.88
CA SER A 189 7.47 17.95 -5.25
C SER A 189 7.99 17.53 -3.86
N ASN A 190 8.64 18.45 -3.14
CA ASN A 190 9.03 18.25 -1.75
C ASN A 190 7.88 18.50 -0.75
N ASP A 191 6.64 18.68 -1.21
CA ASP A 191 5.47 18.68 -0.34
C ASP A 191 5.14 17.25 0.12
N MET A 192 4.42 17.15 1.22
CA MET A 192 4.05 15.83 1.78
C MET A 192 2.67 15.38 1.34
N PHE A 193 1.71 16.29 1.14
CA PHE A 193 0.32 15.94 0.86
C PHE A 193 0.14 15.43 -0.59
N LEU A 194 -0.07 14.12 -0.74
CA LEU A 194 -0.28 13.46 -2.03
C LEU A 194 -1.70 13.62 -2.56
N GLY A 195 -2.71 13.68 -1.66
CA GLY A 195 -4.09 13.85 -2.06
C GLY A 195 -5.08 13.12 -1.18
N SER A 196 -6.31 13.05 -1.66
CA SER A 196 -7.40 12.32 -1.01
C SER A 196 -8.21 11.52 -2.03
N GLU A 197 -8.85 10.45 -1.58
CA GLU A 197 -9.64 9.55 -2.42
C GLU A 197 -10.96 9.21 -1.74
N LEU A 198 -12.02 9.12 -2.54
CA LEU A 198 -13.30 8.57 -2.13
C LEU A 198 -13.57 7.30 -2.94
N ASP A 199 -13.70 6.19 -2.22
CA ASP A 199 -14.03 4.89 -2.77
C ASP A 199 -15.47 4.50 -2.41
N LEU A 200 -16.21 4.07 -3.39
CA LEU A 200 -17.56 3.51 -3.24
C LEU A 200 -17.58 2.07 -3.70
N TYR A 201 -18.31 1.23 -2.99
CA TYR A 201 -18.42 -0.17 -3.40
C TYR A 201 -19.80 -0.78 -3.14
N ALA A 202 -20.14 -1.75 -3.97
CA ALA A 202 -21.26 -2.63 -3.78
C ALA A 202 -20.85 -4.08 -4.04
N ASN A 203 -21.12 -4.95 -3.07
CA ASN A 203 -20.93 -6.39 -3.17
C ASN A 203 -22.30 -7.05 -3.08
N TRP A 204 -22.75 -7.69 -4.14
CA TRP A 204 -24.07 -8.30 -4.18
C TRP A 204 -23.97 -9.79 -4.52
N ARG A 205 -24.28 -10.62 -3.54
CA ARG A 205 -24.43 -12.05 -3.74
C ARG A 205 -25.87 -12.33 -4.15
N ILE A 206 -26.08 -12.58 -5.44
CA ILE A 206 -27.42 -12.74 -6.04
C ILE A 206 -27.96 -14.14 -5.75
N THR A 207 -27.10 -15.17 -5.88
CA THR A 207 -27.42 -16.57 -5.56
C THR A 207 -26.27 -17.18 -4.76
N SER A 208 -26.40 -18.47 -4.37
CA SER A 208 -25.29 -19.21 -3.76
C SER A 208 -24.02 -19.19 -4.63
N ASP A 209 -24.22 -19.19 -5.95
CA ASP A 209 -23.16 -19.46 -6.92
C ASP A 209 -22.78 -18.24 -7.75
N PHE A 210 -23.54 -17.14 -7.65
CA PHE A 210 -23.33 -15.93 -8.45
C PHE A 210 -23.26 -14.67 -7.60
N ALA A 211 -22.15 -13.94 -7.72
CA ALA A 211 -21.93 -12.65 -7.06
C ALA A 211 -21.44 -11.59 -8.06
N VAL A 212 -21.82 -10.34 -7.81
CA VAL A 212 -21.37 -9.16 -8.55
C VAL A 212 -20.71 -8.20 -7.57
N ASN A 213 -19.60 -7.59 -7.96
CA ASN A 213 -18.98 -6.50 -7.25
C ASN A 213 -18.78 -5.30 -8.17
N LEU A 214 -19.08 -4.13 -7.65
CA LEU A 214 -18.86 -2.84 -8.28
C LEU A 214 -17.97 -2.01 -7.38
N ARG A 215 -16.95 -1.38 -7.95
CA ARG A 215 -16.03 -0.46 -7.30
C ARG A 215 -15.95 0.83 -8.10
N TYR A 216 -15.94 1.95 -7.41
CA TYR A 216 -15.69 3.25 -8.01
C TYR A 216 -14.78 4.04 -7.07
N GLY A 217 -13.65 4.52 -7.58
CA GLY A 217 -12.73 5.39 -6.87
C GLY A 217 -12.59 6.72 -7.57
N VAL A 218 -12.49 7.81 -6.81
CA VAL A 218 -12.11 9.12 -7.31
C VAL A 218 -11.02 9.71 -6.43
N PHE A 219 -9.85 9.94 -7.03
CA PHE A 219 -8.68 10.54 -6.39
C PHE A 219 -8.56 12.00 -6.77
N PHE A 220 -8.32 12.85 -5.79
CA PHE A 220 -8.06 14.27 -5.91
C PHE A 220 -6.59 14.53 -5.58
N PRO A 221 -5.73 14.85 -6.58
CA PRO A 221 -4.32 15.11 -6.36
C PRO A 221 -4.08 16.24 -5.36
N GLY A 222 -3.06 16.07 -4.53
CA GLY A 222 -2.60 17.06 -3.56
C GLY A 222 -1.38 17.83 -4.07
N THR A 223 -0.87 18.73 -3.23
CA THR A 223 0.25 19.64 -3.57
C THR A 223 1.58 18.93 -3.84
N ALA A 224 1.73 17.69 -3.37
CA ALA A 224 2.93 16.92 -3.64
C ALA A 224 2.98 16.34 -5.06
N ILE A 225 1.84 16.09 -5.70
CA ILE A 225 1.79 15.54 -7.06
C ILE A 225 2.20 16.60 -8.07
N ALA A 226 3.26 16.32 -8.84
CA ALA A 226 3.73 17.21 -9.89
C ALA A 226 3.05 16.86 -11.21
N GLY A 227 1.90 17.46 -11.49
CA GLY A 227 1.15 17.19 -12.72
C GLY A 227 -0.18 17.93 -12.77
N PRO A 228 -1.08 17.52 -13.67
CA PRO A 228 -2.42 18.08 -13.71
C PRO A 228 -3.19 17.79 -12.41
N ASP A 229 -3.91 18.80 -11.90
CA ASP A 229 -4.75 18.69 -10.70
C ASP A 229 -6.11 18.02 -10.99
N ASP A 230 -6.28 17.42 -12.16
CA ASP A 230 -7.51 16.76 -12.56
C ASP A 230 -7.79 15.52 -11.70
N ALA A 231 -9.05 15.37 -11.30
CA ALA A 231 -9.48 14.18 -10.56
C ALA A 231 -9.29 12.91 -11.41
N ARG A 232 -8.76 11.85 -10.79
CA ARG A 232 -8.57 10.55 -11.45
C ARG A 232 -9.67 9.60 -11.04
N HIS A 233 -10.24 8.88 -11.99
CA HIS A 233 -11.36 8.00 -11.77
C HIS A 233 -10.99 6.55 -12.06
N PHE A 234 -11.50 5.65 -11.24
CA PHE A 234 -11.38 4.22 -11.43
C PHE A 234 -12.75 3.54 -11.31
N VAL A 235 -13.05 2.61 -12.22
CA VAL A 235 -14.25 1.78 -12.19
C VAL A 235 -13.85 0.33 -12.39
N LEU A 236 -14.35 -0.56 -11.53
CA LEU A 236 -14.22 -2.00 -11.67
C LEU A 236 -15.58 -2.66 -11.51
N ILE A 237 -15.93 -3.55 -12.44
CA ILE A 237 -17.09 -4.44 -12.35
C ILE A 237 -16.57 -5.86 -12.42
N GLY A 238 -16.84 -6.66 -11.40
CA GLY A 238 -16.46 -8.06 -11.32
C GLY A 238 -17.66 -8.97 -11.13
N CYS A 239 -17.61 -10.15 -11.74
CA CYS A 239 -18.57 -11.22 -11.54
C CYS A 239 -17.86 -12.49 -11.13
N THR A 240 -18.41 -13.21 -10.15
CA THR A 240 -17.92 -14.50 -9.70
C THR A 240 -18.99 -15.54 -9.86
N LEU A 241 -18.67 -16.62 -10.57
CA LEU A 241 -19.52 -17.79 -10.72
C LEU A 241 -18.80 -19.01 -10.13
N SER A 242 -19.48 -19.72 -9.24
CA SER A 242 -18.99 -20.98 -8.64
C SER A 242 -19.84 -22.14 -9.16
N PHE A 243 -19.24 -23.26 -9.49
CA PHE A 243 -19.92 -24.46 -10.01
C PHE A 243 -19.24 -25.74 -9.52
#